data_4a60973ca960fbc222ce77d25e2a1df4
#
_entry.id   4a60973ca960fbc222ce77d25e2a1df4
#
_cell.length_a   1.000
_cell.length_b   1.000
_cell.length_c   1.000
_cell.angle_alpha   90.00
_cell.angle_beta   90.00
_cell.angle_gamma   90.00
#
_symmetry.space_group_name_H-M   'P 1'
#
loop_
_entity.id
_entity.type
_entity.pdbx_description
1 polymer ?
#
loop_
_entity_poly.entity_id
_entity_poly.type
_entity_poly.pdbx_seq_one_letter_code
_entity_poly.pdbx_strand_id
1 'polypeptide(L)'
;MEAYLDNSATTRVLDSVKEIMIKTMTEDYGNPSSLHRKGVDAEHYVQAARDENARTLKAKPAEILFTSGGTESNNMAIIGTALANRRRGNHIITSTIEHASVYNVFGFLEEEGFRVS
;
A
#
# COMPACT_ATOMS: atom_id res chain seq x y z
N MET A 1 24.23 1.00 26.02
CA MET A 1 23.88 0.78 24.59
C MET A 1 22.43 0.32 24.57
N GLU A 2 21.54 1.03 23.93
CA GLU A 2 20.13 0.64 23.78
C GLU A 2 19.99 -0.23 22.55
N ALA A 3 19.27 -1.36 22.66
CA ALA A 3 18.95 -2.22 21.53
C ALA A 3 17.44 -2.27 21.35
N TYR A 4 16.95 -1.79 20.19
CA TYR A 4 15.54 -1.87 19.83
C TYR A 4 15.27 -3.18 19.08
N LEU A 5 14.47 -4.06 19.66
CA LEU A 5 14.23 -5.42 19.14
C LEU A 5 12.82 -5.62 18.57
N ASP A 6 12.01 -4.57 18.47
CA ASP A 6 10.64 -4.64 17.99
C ASP A 6 10.46 -4.02 16.60
N ASN A 7 11.40 -4.32 15.69
CA ASN A 7 11.36 -3.79 14.32
C ASN A 7 10.21 -4.36 13.46
N SER A 8 9.53 -5.40 13.93
CA SER A 8 8.29 -5.89 13.30
C SER A 8 7.12 -4.94 13.48
N ALA A 9 7.08 -4.19 14.58
CA ALA A 9 6.04 -3.20 14.85
C ALA A 9 6.39 -1.84 14.23
N THR A 10 7.60 -1.34 14.49
CA THR A 10 8.07 -0.04 13.98
C THR A 10 9.56 -0.07 13.67
N THR A 11 10.00 0.80 12.78
CA THR A 11 11.41 0.96 12.42
C THR A 11 11.77 2.44 12.42
N ARG A 12 12.97 2.76 12.91
CA ARG A 12 13.49 4.13 12.85
C ARG A 12 13.60 4.58 11.39
N VAL A 13 13.10 5.78 11.13
CA VAL A 13 13.21 6.42 9.81
C VAL A 13 14.68 6.70 9.50
N LEU A 14 15.12 6.36 8.29
CA LEU A 14 16.47 6.71 7.81
C LEU A 14 16.61 8.23 7.66
N ASP A 15 17.82 8.75 7.89
CA ASP A 15 18.06 10.19 7.83
C ASP A 15 17.75 10.77 6.43
N SER A 16 18.09 10.07 5.35
CA SER A 16 17.73 10.45 3.98
C SER A 16 16.21 10.53 3.74
N VAL A 17 15.43 9.63 4.34
CA VAL A 17 13.96 9.67 4.26
C VAL A 17 13.41 10.84 5.05
N LYS A 18 13.95 11.11 6.25
CA LYS A 18 13.58 12.28 7.06
C LYS A 18 13.81 13.59 6.31
N GLU A 19 14.95 13.72 5.64
CA GLU A 19 15.29 14.92 4.85
C GLU A 19 14.28 15.16 3.72
N ILE A 20 13.94 14.13 2.95
CA ILE A 20 12.94 14.24 1.88
C ILE A 20 11.54 14.57 2.44
N MET A 21 11.17 13.99 3.58
CA MET A 21 9.88 14.28 4.23
C MET A 21 9.82 15.75 4.68
N ILE A 22 10.87 16.27 5.31
CA ILE A 22 10.94 17.69 5.71
C ILE A 22 10.82 18.57 4.47
N LYS A 23 11.59 18.31 3.43
CA LYS A 23 11.55 19.07 2.18
C LYS A 23 10.17 19.10 1.54
N THR A 24 9.52 17.96 1.41
CA THR A 24 8.19 17.88 0.81
C THR A 24 7.10 18.53 1.67
N MET A 25 7.25 18.57 2.99
CA MET A 25 6.31 19.25 3.88
C MET A 25 6.52 20.77 3.94
N THR A 26 7.73 21.28 3.71
CA THR A 26 8.05 22.69 3.94
C THR A 26 8.32 23.48 2.65
N GLU A 27 8.86 22.86 1.63
CA GLU A 27 9.28 23.51 0.39
C GLU A 27 8.41 23.05 -0.80
N ASP A 28 8.31 21.75 -1.02
CA ASP A 28 7.64 21.14 -2.18
C ASP A 28 6.25 20.59 -1.83
N TYR A 29 5.53 21.32 -0.98
CA TYR A 29 4.22 20.93 -0.40
C TYR A 29 3.03 21.04 -1.39
N GLY A 30 3.29 21.12 -2.68
CA GLY A 30 2.24 21.21 -3.70
C GLY A 30 1.33 19.97 -3.74
N ASN A 31 0.07 20.19 -4.16
CA ASN A 31 -0.81 19.06 -4.42
C ASN A 31 -0.43 18.43 -5.78
N PRO A 32 -0.05 17.13 -5.82
CA PRO A 32 0.35 16.47 -7.08
C PRO A 32 -0.72 16.49 -8.18
N SER A 33 -2.00 16.70 -7.81
CA SER A 33 -3.10 16.81 -8.79
C SER A 33 -3.29 18.22 -9.36
N SER A 34 -2.50 19.20 -8.91
CA SER A 34 -2.60 20.59 -9.40
C SER A 34 -1.74 20.83 -10.63
N LEU A 35 -2.28 21.56 -11.60
CA LEU A 35 -1.60 21.83 -12.88
C LEU A 35 -0.58 22.98 -12.84
N HIS A 36 -0.45 23.68 -11.71
CA HIS A 36 0.56 24.73 -11.54
C HIS A 36 1.91 24.12 -11.13
N ARG A 37 2.99 24.92 -11.28
CA ARG A 37 4.38 24.48 -11.07
C ARG A 37 4.59 23.68 -9.79
N LYS A 38 4.11 24.16 -8.63
CA LYS A 38 4.28 23.44 -7.37
C LYS A 38 3.56 22.07 -7.34
N GLY A 39 2.46 21.92 -8.06
CA GLY A 39 1.78 20.63 -8.21
C GLY A 39 2.61 19.67 -9.06
N VAL A 40 3.15 20.15 -10.16
CA VAL A 40 4.04 19.36 -11.04
C VAL A 40 5.30 18.93 -10.29
N ASP A 41 5.92 19.83 -9.51
CA ASP A 41 7.09 19.50 -8.69
C ASP A 41 6.76 18.39 -7.67
N ALA A 42 5.58 18.44 -7.03
CA ALA A 42 5.11 17.41 -6.12
C ALA A 42 4.77 16.08 -6.83
N GLU A 43 4.19 16.13 -8.04
CA GLU A 43 3.91 14.95 -8.85
C GLU A 43 5.18 14.17 -9.20
N HIS A 44 6.28 14.87 -9.47
CA HIS A 44 7.56 14.22 -9.77
C HIS A 44 8.03 13.30 -8.65
N TYR A 45 7.83 13.64 -7.36
CA TYR A 45 8.16 12.76 -6.24
C TYR A 45 7.32 11.47 -6.26
N VAL A 46 6.02 11.62 -6.50
CA VAL A 46 5.10 10.47 -6.57
C VAL A 46 5.44 9.57 -7.74
N GLN A 47 5.72 10.16 -8.91
CA GLN A 47 6.08 9.39 -10.10
C GLN A 47 7.43 8.69 -9.94
N ALA A 48 8.45 9.37 -9.41
CA ALA A 48 9.76 8.76 -9.15
C ALA A 48 9.66 7.58 -8.16
N ALA A 49 8.86 7.73 -7.09
CA ALA A 49 8.60 6.65 -6.15
C ALA A 49 7.88 5.46 -6.83
N ARG A 50 6.92 5.73 -7.71
CA ARG A 50 6.18 4.72 -8.47
C ARG A 50 7.12 3.94 -9.40
N ASP A 51 7.95 4.62 -10.14
CA ASP A 51 8.89 4.03 -11.10
C ASP A 51 9.93 3.15 -10.38
N GLU A 52 10.45 3.61 -9.24
CA GLU A 52 11.42 2.86 -8.45
C GLU A 52 10.80 1.58 -7.83
N ASN A 53 9.57 1.67 -7.29
CA ASN A 53 8.85 0.50 -6.81
C ASN A 53 8.56 -0.49 -7.94
N ALA A 54 8.11 0.00 -9.09
CA ALA A 54 7.86 -0.83 -10.27
C ALA A 54 9.13 -1.56 -10.72
N ARG A 55 10.27 -0.85 -10.78
CA ARG A 55 11.57 -1.41 -11.13
C ARG A 55 11.98 -2.53 -10.15
N THR A 56 11.83 -2.27 -8.86
CA THR A 56 12.19 -3.24 -7.80
C THR A 56 11.34 -4.50 -7.87
N LEU A 57 10.04 -4.35 -8.12
CA LEU A 57 9.07 -5.44 -8.21
C LEU A 57 9.01 -6.09 -9.61
N LYS A 58 9.78 -5.59 -10.59
CA LYS A 58 9.72 -6.00 -12.01
C LYS A 58 8.31 -5.90 -12.58
N ALA A 59 7.58 -4.87 -12.17
CA ALA A 59 6.22 -4.54 -12.59
C ALA A 59 6.23 -3.29 -13.47
N LYS A 60 5.08 -2.95 -14.06
CA LYS A 60 4.90 -1.67 -14.77
C LYS A 60 4.50 -0.58 -13.77
N PRO A 61 4.87 0.69 -13.99
CA PRO A 61 4.46 1.80 -13.12
C PRO A 61 2.93 1.87 -12.90
N ALA A 62 2.14 1.55 -13.91
CA ALA A 62 0.68 1.52 -13.83
C ALA A 62 0.12 0.41 -12.92
N GLU A 63 0.93 -0.57 -12.56
CA GLU A 63 0.57 -1.67 -11.65
C GLU A 63 0.88 -1.33 -10.18
N ILE A 64 1.54 -0.19 -9.93
CA ILE A 64 1.84 0.29 -8.57
C ILE A 64 0.72 1.23 -8.11
N LEU A 65 0.09 0.87 -7.01
CA LEU A 65 -0.97 1.64 -6.39
C LEU A 65 -0.54 2.07 -4.98
N PHE A 66 -0.52 3.37 -4.73
CA PHE A 66 -0.29 3.90 -3.38
C PHE A 66 -1.61 3.94 -2.60
N THR A 67 -1.56 3.49 -1.37
CA THR A 67 -2.67 3.44 -0.44
C THR A 67 -2.33 4.18 0.85
N SER A 68 -3.33 4.42 1.70
CA SER A 68 -3.13 5.07 3.00
C SER A 68 -2.39 4.19 4.02
N GLY A 69 -2.29 2.88 3.77
CA GLY A 69 -1.62 1.95 4.66
C GLY A 69 -1.90 0.49 4.34
N GLY A 70 -1.30 -0.41 5.14
CA GLY A 70 -1.38 -1.87 4.94
C GLY A 70 -2.81 -2.41 4.97
N THR A 71 -3.70 -1.85 5.79
CA THR A 71 -5.10 -2.28 5.86
C THR A 71 -5.81 -2.05 4.54
N GLU A 72 -5.69 -0.86 3.95
CA GLU A 72 -6.28 -0.56 2.64
C GLU A 72 -5.67 -1.44 1.54
N SER A 73 -4.35 -1.61 1.55
CA SER A 73 -3.65 -2.48 0.59
C SER A 73 -4.17 -3.92 0.65
N ASN A 74 -4.29 -4.49 1.84
CA ASN A 74 -4.78 -5.85 2.03
C ASN A 74 -6.24 -6.00 1.58
N ASN A 75 -7.12 -5.06 1.97
CA ASN A 75 -8.52 -5.06 1.56
C ASN A 75 -8.64 -4.98 0.04
N MET A 76 -7.93 -4.05 -0.58
CA MET A 76 -7.96 -3.86 -2.03
C MET A 76 -7.45 -5.10 -2.78
N ALA A 77 -6.35 -5.70 -2.34
CA ALA A 77 -5.78 -6.88 -2.97
C ALA A 77 -6.69 -8.10 -2.83
N ILE A 78 -7.21 -8.37 -1.63
CA ILE A 78 -8.01 -9.57 -1.35
C ILE A 78 -9.39 -9.44 -2.00
N ILE A 79 -10.13 -8.35 -1.72
CA ILE A 79 -11.48 -8.15 -2.26
C ILE A 79 -11.41 -8.03 -3.79
N GLY A 80 -10.49 -7.22 -4.30
CA GLY A 80 -10.33 -7.02 -5.74
C GLY A 80 -10.04 -8.33 -6.47
N THR A 81 -9.13 -9.16 -5.93
CA THR A 81 -8.80 -10.46 -6.52
C THR A 81 -9.98 -11.43 -6.44
N ALA A 82 -10.67 -11.51 -5.31
CA ALA A 82 -11.84 -12.37 -5.13
C ALA A 82 -12.95 -12.03 -6.12
N LEU A 83 -13.34 -10.75 -6.19
CA LEU A 83 -14.41 -10.30 -7.07
C LEU A 83 -14.05 -10.45 -8.55
N ALA A 84 -12.83 -10.11 -8.95
CA ALA A 84 -12.37 -10.25 -10.34
C ALA A 84 -12.36 -11.70 -10.83
N ASN A 85 -12.15 -12.65 -9.92
CA ASN A 85 -12.08 -14.09 -10.26
C ASN A 85 -13.35 -14.88 -9.87
N ARG A 86 -14.41 -14.23 -9.41
CA ARG A 86 -15.65 -14.90 -8.93
C ARG A 86 -16.22 -15.93 -9.90
N ARG A 87 -16.08 -15.68 -11.22
CA ARG A 87 -16.55 -16.63 -12.26
C ARG A 87 -15.67 -17.88 -12.39
N ARG A 88 -14.42 -17.84 -11.87
CA ARG A 88 -13.47 -18.97 -11.93
C ARG A 88 -13.58 -19.87 -10.70
N GLY A 89 -14.05 -19.32 -9.58
CA GLY A 89 -14.23 -20.02 -8.33
C GLY A 89 -14.61 -19.06 -7.22
N ASN A 90 -15.22 -19.59 -6.17
CA ASN A 90 -15.68 -18.82 -5.01
C ASN A 90 -15.16 -19.40 -3.69
N HIS A 91 -14.11 -20.23 -3.73
CA HIS A 91 -13.49 -20.78 -2.52
C HIS A 91 -12.14 -20.11 -2.27
N ILE A 92 -11.97 -19.58 -1.06
CA ILE A 92 -10.79 -18.88 -0.61
C ILE A 92 -10.25 -19.60 0.64
N ILE A 93 -8.94 -19.72 0.72
CA ILE A 93 -8.26 -20.35 1.86
C ILE A 93 -7.44 -19.27 2.57
N THR A 94 -7.54 -19.25 3.90
CA THR A 94 -6.81 -18.33 4.76
C THR A 94 -6.27 -19.06 5.99
N SER A 95 -5.62 -18.35 6.90
CA SER A 95 -5.19 -18.90 8.19
C SER A 95 -5.81 -18.12 9.36
N THR A 96 -5.91 -18.77 10.52
CA THR A 96 -6.45 -18.15 11.74
C THR A 96 -5.46 -17.22 12.45
N ILE A 97 -4.20 -17.19 11.99
CA ILE A 97 -3.14 -16.38 12.59
C ILE A 97 -2.89 -15.07 11.82
N GLU A 98 -3.74 -14.76 10.85
CA GLU A 98 -3.62 -13.55 10.03
C GLU A 98 -3.86 -12.28 10.85
N HIS A 99 -3.23 -11.18 10.42
CA HIS A 99 -3.52 -9.87 10.96
C HIS A 99 -4.99 -9.48 10.71
N ALA A 100 -5.59 -8.70 11.61
CA ALA A 100 -6.99 -8.29 11.51
C ALA A 100 -7.38 -7.65 10.16
N SER A 101 -6.46 -6.91 9.52
CA SER A 101 -6.66 -6.32 8.19
C SER A 101 -6.84 -7.34 7.06
N VAL A 102 -6.41 -8.58 7.29
CA VAL A 102 -6.59 -9.71 6.38
C VAL A 102 -7.80 -10.54 6.83
N TYR A 103 -7.82 -10.94 8.11
CA TYR A 103 -8.86 -11.79 8.67
C TYR A 103 -10.27 -11.21 8.50
N ASN A 104 -10.48 -9.93 8.82
CA ASN A 104 -11.80 -9.30 8.74
C ASN A 104 -12.37 -9.23 7.31
N VAL A 105 -11.49 -9.19 6.31
CA VAL A 105 -11.91 -9.18 4.90
C VAL A 105 -12.61 -10.48 4.50
N PHE A 106 -12.20 -11.60 5.08
CA PHE A 106 -12.82 -12.89 4.75
C PHE A 106 -14.24 -12.99 5.29
N GLY A 107 -14.53 -12.40 6.47
CA GLY A 107 -15.91 -12.29 6.96
C GLY A 107 -16.82 -11.54 5.98
N PHE A 108 -16.35 -10.41 5.45
CA PHE A 108 -17.07 -9.69 4.39
C PHE A 108 -17.25 -10.54 3.13
N LEU A 109 -16.24 -11.29 2.69
CA LEU A 109 -16.34 -12.14 1.50
C LEU A 109 -17.29 -13.32 1.72
N GLU A 110 -17.42 -13.86 2.93
CA GLU A 110 -18.43 -14.87 3.27
C GLU A 110 -19.85 -14.30 3.13
N GLU A 111 -20.11 -13.07 3.61
CA GLU A 111 -21.39 -12.38 3.42
C GLU A 111 -21.69 -12.16 1.92
N GLU A 112 -20.67 -11.94 1.10
CA GLU A 112 -20.75 -11.82 -0.35
C GLU A 112 -20.91 -13.17 -1.07
N GLY A 113 -20.97 -14.30 -0.33
CA GLY A 113 -21.22 -15.64 -0.86
C GLY A 113 -19.98 -16.40 -1.32
N PHE A 114 -18.80 -16.02 -0.87
CA PHE A 114 -17.60 -16.83 -1.00
C PHE A 114 -17.54 -17.88 0.11
N ARG A 115 -16.99 -19.04 -0.19
CA ARG A 115 -16.65 -20.07 0.80
C ARG A 115 -15.24 -19.79 1.31
N VAL A 116 -15.07 -19.63 2.61
CA VAL A 116 -13.76 -19.44 3.25
C VAL A 116 -13.40 -20.67 4.09
N SER A 117 -12.13 -21.07 4.07
CA SER A 117 -11.60 -22.19 4.84
C SER A 117 -10.23 -21.83 5.44
#